data_1875129192f0f6a8735b67f90db0f450
#
_entry.id   1875129192f0f6a8735b67f90db0f450
#
_cell.length_a   1.000
_cell.length_b   1.000
_cell.length_c   1.000
_cell.angle_alpha   90.00
_cell.angle_beta   90.00
_cell.angle_gamma   90.00
#
_symmetry.space_group_name_H-M   'P 1'
#
loop_
_entity.id
_entity.type
_entity.pdbx_description
1 polymer ?
#
loop_
_entity_poly.entity_id
_entity_poly.type
_entity_poly.pdbx_seq_one_letter_code
_entity_poly.pdbx_strand_id
1 'polypeptide(L)'
;MLGDNGSKWLERLHMQLARELRAADWSQAEIAAMLGTTQSTISRQFNREMPELAGTSDEMMVDGWANELAMALRQFGPGVKLNKQRFVMEIAFGPGQILKFDKSLTGMDLESDQEERSLLKRLEWATSRIDAARMGDWIPAVGMNIASCLDNANDNTSVASYPGRISLVNGRLRHHETPSFGSSTHLAGLLIRAREADSSKMAILNLAAPTNKGGVDSHVLNSTIEEMGWEMMQAPKGALVIDGETRVDCIIDEGAFG
;
A
#
# COMPACT_ATOMS: atom_id res chain seq x y z
N MET A 1 -12.22 -25.67 -0.74
CA MET A 1 -11.02 -26.47 -0.43
C MET A 1 -9.82 -26.20 -1.35
N LEU A 2 -9.76 -25.08 -2.07
CA LEU A 2 -8.61 -24.68 -2.91
C LEU A 2 -7.63 -23.74 -2.19
N GLY A 3 -7.98 -23.23 -1.00
CA GLY A 3 -7.13 -22.28 -0.27
C GLY A 3 -5.89 -22.90 0.41
N ASP A 4 -5.89 -24.18 0.67
CA ASP A 4 -4.82 -24.86 1.41
C ASP A 4 -3.64 -25.28 0.51
N ASN A 5 -3.91 -25.59 -0.75
CA ASN A 5 -2.86 -26.05 -1.67
C ASN A 5 -1.89 -24.93 -2.09
N GLY A 6 -2.39 -23.71 -2.33
CA GLY A 6 -1.52 -22.57 -2.68
C GLY A 6 -0.57 -22.19 -1.54
N SER A 7 -0.99 -22.34 -0.29
CA SER A 7 -0.15 -22.10 0.89
C SER A 7 1.00 -23.11 0.99
N LYS A 8 0.74 -24.39 0.73
CA LYS A 8 1.76 -25.45 0.76
C LYS A 8 2.81 -25.29 -0.35
N TRP A 9 2.39 -24.89 -1.54
CA TRP A 9 3.31 -24.61 -2.65
C TRP A 9 4.27 -23.48 -2.31
N LEU A 10 3.74 -22.39 -1.77
CA LEU A 10 4.55 -21.24 -1.35
C LEU A 10 5.48 -21.61 -0.19
N GLU A 11 5.00 -22.36 0.80
CA GLU A 11 5.81 -22.85 1.92
C GLU A 11 6.96 -23.71 1.41
N ARG A 12 6.70 -24.67 0.51
CA ARG A 12 7.72 -25.50 -0.11
C ARG A 12 8.75 -24.68 -0.89
N LEU A 13 8.27 -23.75 -1.72
CA LEU A 13 9.14 -22.84 -2.48
C LEU A 13 10.10 -22.08 -1.56
N HIS A 14 9.57 -21.44 -0.49
CA HIS A 14 10.40 -20.70 0.45
C HIS A 14 11.39 -21.59 1.21
N MET A 15 10.96 -22.78 1.63
CA MET A 15 11.84 -23.71 2.33
C MET A 15 12.96 -24.21 1.42
N GLN A 16 12.65 -24.58 0.19
CA GLN A 16 13.64 -25.04 -0.79
C GLN A 16 14.59 -23.89 -1.17
N LEU A 17 14.06 -22.69 -1.41
CA LEU A 17 14.86 -21.52 -1.70
C LEU A 17 15.82 -21.18 -0.54
N ALA A 18 15.36 -21.27 0.72
CA ALA A 18 16.22 -21.10 1.89
C ALA A 18 17.35 -22.13 1.94
N ARG A 19 17.06 -23.39 1.60
CA ARG A 19 18.07 -24.48 1.55
C ARG A 19 19.12 -24.21 0.46
N GLU A 20 18.68 -23.80 -0.73
CA GLU A 20 19.57 -23.47 -1.85
C GLU A 20 20.48 -22.28 -1.53
N LEU A 21 19.97 -21.23 -0.90
CA LEU A 21 20.77 -20.09 -0.45
C LEU A 21 21.73 -20.48 0.67
N ARG A 22 21.30 -21.37 1.58
CA ARG A 22 22.19 -21.89 2.63
C ARG A 22 23.33 -22.73 2.06
N ALA A 23 23.06 -23.55 1.03
CA ALA A 23 24.07 -24.32 0.32
C ALA A 23 25.06 -23.42 -0.45
N ALA A 24 24.72 -22.16 -0.68
CA ALA A 24 25.58 -21.13 -1.24
C ALA A 24 26.25 -20.25 -0.16
N ASP A 25 26.41 -20.76 1.07
CA ASP A 25 27.07 -20.14 2.21
C ASP A 25 26.40 -18.87 2.78
N TRP A 26 25.12 -18.60 2.42
CA TRP A 26 24.40 -17.50 3.04
C TRP A 26 24.06 -17.81 4.49
N SER A 27 24.24 -16.82 5.37
CA SER A 27 23.83 -16.91 6.77
C SER A 27 22.31 -16.95 6.92
N GLN A 28 21.81 -17.49 8.03
CA GLN A 28 20.36 -17.49 8.30
C GLN A 28 19.77 -16.08 8.40
N ALA A 29 20.56 -15.09 8.83
CA ALA A 29 20.14 -13.71 8.89
C ALA A 29 19.99 -13.11 7.49
N GLU A 30 20.94 -13.37 6.59
CA GLU A 30 20.87 -12.92 5.18
C GLU A 30 19.71 -13.58 4.42
N ILE A 31 19.48 -14.88 4.65
CA ILE A 31 18.36 -15.60 4.07
C ILE A 31 17.03 -15.03 4.59
N ALA A 32 16.93 -14.78 5.89
CA ALA A 32 15.76 -14.18 6.50
C ALA A 32 15.47 -12.79 5.91
N ALA A 33 16.51 -11.99 5.79
CA ALA A 33 16.48 -10.70 5.16
C ALA A 33 15.98 -10.78 3.71
N MET A 34 16.53 -11.71 2.92
CA MET A 34 16.14 -11.91 1.50
C MET A 34 14.70 -12.44 1.36
N LEU A 35 14.23 -13.26 2.27
CA LEU A 35 12.88 -13.84 2.21
C LEU A 35 11.82 -13.01 2.94
N GLY A 36 12.18 -11.85 3.50
CA GLY A 36 11.27 -10.98 4.25
C GLY A 36 10.69 -11.67 5.48
N THR A 37 11.54 -12.37 6.26
CA THR A 37 11.14 -13.12 7.44
C THR A 37 12.18 -12.99 8.56
N THR A 38 11.98 -13.66 9.69
CA THR A 38 12.95 -13.63 10.81
C THR A 38 13.94 -14.76 10.75
N GLN A 39 15.14 -14.54 11.31
CA GLN A 39 16.14 -15.60 11.46
C GLN A 39 15.59 -16.80 12.22
N SER A 40 14.77 -16.59 13.26
CA SER A 40 14.13 -17.66 14.02
C SER A 40 13.14 -18.49 13.18
N THR A 41 12.48 -17.86 12.21
CA THR A 41 11.61 -18.57 11.25
C THR A 41 12.46 -19.43 10.32
N ILE A 42 13.53 -18.90 9.77
CA ILE A 42 14.48 -19.66 8.91
C ILE A 42 15.07 -20.83 9.68
N SER A 43 15.53 -20.61 10.92
CA SER A 43 16.06 -21.68 11.78
C SER A 43 15.04 -22.81 12.00
N ARG A 44 13.76 -22.46 12.24
CA ARG A 44 12.70 -23.47 12.38
C ARG A 44 12.39 -24.19 11.05
N GLN A 45 12.42 -23.48 9.93
CA GLN A 45 12.17 -24.08 8.61
C GLN A 45 13.23 -25.12 8.24
N PHE A 46 14.50 -24.92 8.58
CA PHE A 46 15.56 -25.91 8.33
C PHE A 46 15.35 -27.23 9.08
N ASN A 47 14.67 -27.19 10.22
CA ASN A 47 14.38 -28.36 11.07
C ASN A 47 13.02 -29.02 10.76
N ARG A 48 12.25 -28.49 9.82
CA ARG A 48 10.97 -29.06 9.42
C ARG A 48 11.11 -29.90 8.17
N GLU A 49 10.23 -30.89 8.06
CA GLU A 49 10.05 -31.65 6.83
C GLU A 49 9.44 -30.77 5.74
N MET A 50 9.83 -31.04 4.49
CA MET A 50 9.28 -30.33 3.35
C MET A 50 7.78 -30.64 3.21
N PRO A 51 6.95 -29.63 2.94
CA PRO A 51 5.54 -29.86 2.68
C PRO A 51 5.35 -30.80 1.47
N GLU A 52 4.58 -31.86 1.65
CA GLU A 52 4.17 -32.73 0.55
C GLU A 52 3.10 -32.03 -0.28
N LEU A 53 3.27 -32.07 -1.60
CA LEU A 53 2.30 -31.57 -2.58
C LEU A 53 1.45 -32.73 -3.12
N ALA A 54 0.48 -32.41 -3.97
CA ALA A 54 -0.48 -33.40 -4.50
C ALA A 54 0.16 -34.44 -5.45
N GLY A 55 1.40 -34.22 -5.87
CA GLY A 55 2.14 -35.13 -6.73
C GLY A 55 3.62 -34.81 -6.83
N THR A 56 4.43 -35.84 -7.07
CA THR A 56 5.89 -35.69 -7.22
C THR A 56 6.27 -34.76 -8.37
N SER A 57 5.47 -34.66 -9.42
CA SER A 57 5.67 -33.71 -10.52
C SER A 57 5.58 -32.26 -10.06
N ASP A 58 4.60 -31.96 -9.18
CA ASP A 58 4.40 -30.62 -8.62
C ASP A 58 5.57 -30.24 -7.71
N GLU A 59 6.04 -31.20 -6.93
CA GLU A 59 7.20 -31.01 -6.05
C GLU A 59 8.47 -30.71 -6.84
N MET A 60 8.76 -31.49 -7.87
CA MET A 60 9.91 -31.27 -8.75
C MET A 60 9.85 -29.90 -9.44
N MET A 61 8.66 -29.47 -9.85
CA MET A 61 8.46 -28.18 -10.49
C MET A 61 8.72 -27.02 -9.52
N VAL A 62 8.17 -27.07 -8.30
CA VAL A 62 8.37 -26.05 -7.27
C VAL A 62 9.83 -26.00 -6.82
N ASP A 63 10.47 -27.14 -6.65
CA ASP A 63 11.88 -27.23 -6.31
C ASP A 63 12.77 -26.67 -7.43
N GLY A 64 12.40 -26.92 -8.70
CA GLY A 64 13.05 -26.31 -9.87
C GLY A 64 12.96 -24.78 -9.87
N TRP A 65 11.79 -24.22 -9.62
CA TRP A 65 11.62 -22.76 -9.49
C TRP A 65 12.43 -22.16 -8.35
N ALA A 66 12.49 -22.85 -7.20
CA ALA A 66 13.31 -22.43 -6.08
C ALA A 66 14.80 -22.37 -6.44
N ASN A 67 15.28 -23.35 -7.20
CA ASN A 67 16.67 -23.41 -7.64
C ASN A 67 16.98 -22.28 -8.66
N GLU A 68 16.12 -22.07 -9.65
CA GLU A 68 16.26 -20.96 -10.63
C GLU A 68 16.28 -19.60 -9.91
N LEU A 69 15.38 -19.41 -8.96
CA LEU A 69 15.32 -18.18 -8.18
C LEU A 69 16.57 -18.01 -7.29
N ALA A 70 17.06 -19.08 -6.68
CA ALA A 70 18.31 -19.06 -5.91
C ALA A 70 19.50 -18.66 -6.79
N MET A 71 19.61 -19.22 -7.99
CA MET A 71 20.67 -18.85 -8.94
C MET A 71 20.60 -17.37 -9.31
N ALA A 72 19.39 -16.82 -9.55
CA ALA A 72 19.22 -15.42 -9.84
C ALA A 72 19.61 -14.53 -8.65
N LEU A 73 19.20 -14.90 -7.44
CA LEU A 73 19.50 -14.14 -6.22
C LEU A 73 21.01 -14.13 -5.87
N ARG A 74 21.73 -15.22 -6.14
CA ARG A 74 23.18 -15.31 -5.93
C ARG A 74 23.96 -14.26 -6.73
N GLN A 75 23.43 -13.79 -7.87
CA GLN A 75 24.08 -12.75 -8.68
C GLN A 75 24.14 -11.40 -7.93
N PHE A 76 23.20 -11.15 -7.03
CA PHE A 76 23.17 -9.93 -6.22
C PHE A 76 24.02 -10.03 -4.95
N GLY A 77 24.33 -11.23 -4.51
CA GLY A 77 25.10 -11.51 -3.30
C GLY A 77 24.33 -11.35 -1.99
N PRO A 78 24.86 -11.89 -0.87
CA PRO A 78 24.29 -11.67 0.45
C PRO A 78 24.46 -10.21 0.90
N GLY A 79 23.49 -9.65 1.55
CA GLY A 79 23.53 -8.28 2.09
C GLY A 79 22.87 -7.22 1.19
N VAL A 80 22.38 -7.56 0.02
CA VAL A 80 21.52 -6.67 -0.76
C VAL A 80 20.19 -6.54 -0.02
N LYS A 81 19.83 -5.31 0.35
CA LYS A 81 18.53 -5.03 0.98
C LYS A 81 17.40 -5.25 -0.03
N LEU A 82 16.51 -6.17 0.28
CA LEU A 82 15.29 -6.37 -0.50
C LEU A 82 14.35 -5.21 -0.25
N ASN A 83 14.08 -4.42 -1.27
CA ASN A 83 13.17 -3.28 -1.19
C ASN A 83 11.71 -3.70 -1.38
N LYS A 84 11.46 -4.61 -2.32
CA LYS A 84 10.13 -5.14 -2.62
C LYS A 84 10.23 -6.55 -3.16
N GLN A 85 9.41 -7.44 -2.62
CA GLN A 85 9.22 -8.78 -3.16
C GLN A 85 7.74 -8.96 -3.54
N ARG A 86 7.47 -9.31 -4.78
CA ARG A 86 6.14 -9.70 -5.24
C ARG A 86 6.20 -11.10 -5.80
N PHE A 87 5.36 -11.97 -5.26
CA PHE A 87 5.18 -13.34 -5.74
C PHE A 87 3.82 -13.45 -6.42
N VAL A 88 3.82 -13.77 -7.71
CA VAL A 88 2.60 -13.98 -8.49
C VAL A 88 2.60 -15.40 -9.02
N MET A 89 1.57 -16.17 -8.67
CA MET A 89 1.34 -17.50 -9.23
C MET A 89 -0.01 -17.50 -9.93
N GLU A 90 -0.02 -17.90 -11.19
CA GLU A 90 -1.23 -18.13 -11.96
C GLU A 90 -1.22 -19.58 -12.49
N ILE A 91 -2.21 -20.35 -12.10
CA ILE A 91 -2.37 -21.76 -12.54
C ILE A 91 -3.68 -21.86 -13.29
N ALA A 92 -3.60 -22.24 -14.56
CA ALA A 92 -4.76 -22.54 -15.39
C ALA A 92 -5.09 -24.03 -15.29
N PHE A 93 -6.28 -24.33 -14.81
CA PHE A 93 -6.85 -25.69 -14.83
C PHE A 93 -7.84 -25.76 -15.99
N GLY A 94 -8.00 -26.92 -16.61
CA GLY A 94 -8.99 -27.22 -17.67
C GLY A 94 -10.02 -26.14 -18.03
N PRO A 95 -11.07 -26.32 -18.72
CA PRO A 95 -11.76 -25.23 -19.41
C PRO A 95 -12.21 -24.09 -18.45
N GLY A 96 -11.40 -23.02 -18.41
CA GLY A 96 -11.76 -21.73 -17.87
C GLY A 96 -11.53 -21.49 -16.37
N GLN A 97 -10.91 -22.40 -15.64
CA GLN A 97 -10.58 -22.18 -14.23
C GLN A 97 -9.14 -21.66 -14.08
N ILE A 98 -8.98 -20.49 -13.47
CA ILE A 98 -7.67 -19.88 -13.20
C ILE A 98 -7.57 -19.63 -11.70
N LEU A 99 -6.53 -20.17 -11.07
CA LEU A 99 -6.13 -19.83 -9.71
C LEU A 99 -5.07 -18.72 -9.79
N LYS A 100 -5.37 -17.58 -9.20
CA LYS A 100 -4.39 -16.49 -9.03
C LYS A 100 -4.02 -16.36 -7.57
N PHE A 101 -2.73 -16.36 -7.31
CA PHE A 101 -2.14 -16.05 -6.01
C PHE A 101 -1.16 -14.89 -6.20
N ASP A 102 -1.42 -13.80 -5.52
CA ASP A 102 -0.56 -12.60 -5.55
C ASP A 102 -0.22 -12.22 -4.11
N LYS A 103 1.05 -12.24 -3.78
CA LYS A 103 1.55 -11.85 -2.47
C LYS A 103 2.72 -10.88 -2.64
N SER A 104 2.56 -9.69 -2.12
CA SER A 104 3.62 -8.68 -2.08
C SER A 104 4.16 -8.58 -0.66
N LEU A 105 5.48 -8.53 -0.53
CA LEU A 105 6.21 -8.17 0.68
C LEU A 105 7.03 -6.93 0.35
N THR A 106 6.92 -5.91 1.18
CA THR A 106 7.64 -4.64 1.01
C THR A 106 8.33 -4.31 2.33
N GLY A 107 9.61 -3.98 2.27
CA GLY A 107 10.40 -3.56 3.43
C GLY A 107 10.92 -4.71 4.30
N MET A 108 12.00 -4.46 5.00
CA MET A 108 12.72 -5.47 5.80
C MET A 108 12.94 -5.08 7.26
N ASP A 109 12.21 -4.11 7.75
CA ASP A 109 12.11 -3.85 9.17
C ASP A 109 10.79 -4.45 9.66
N LEU A 110 10.83 -5.52 10.44
CA LEU A 110 9.62 -6.26 10.84
C LEU A 110 8.65 -5.40 11.65
N GLU A 111 9.14 -4.43 12.40
CA GLU A 111 8.31 -3.48 13.13
C GLU A 111 7.76 -2.42 12.17
N SER A 112 8.59 -1.81 11.33
CA SER A 112 8.19 -0.87 10.28
C SER A 112 7.21 -1.53 9.30
N ASP A 113 7.47 -2.76 8.87
CA ASP A 113 6.60 -3.53 7.97
C ASP A 113 5.20 -3.82 8.60
N GLN A 114 5.14 -3.99 9.92
CA GLN A 114 3.87 -4.17 10.62
C GLN A 114 3.08 -2.85 10.72
N GLU A 115 3.76 -1.74 10.99
CA GLU A 115 3.15 -0.40 11.01
C GLU A 115 2.67 0.01 9.61
N GLU A 116 3.47 -0.20 8.58
CA GLU A 116 3.12 0.04 7.18
C GLU A 116 1.88 -0.76 6.76
N ARG A 117 1.86 -2.06 7.04
CA ARG A 117 0.69 -2.91 6.74
C ARG A 117 -0.54 -2.49 7.52
N SER A 118 -0.37 -2.08 8.76
CA SER A 118 -1.47 -1.58 9.60
C SER A 118 -2.02 -0.28 9.01
N LEU A 119 -1.14 0.62 8.53
CA LEU A 119 -1.54 1.87 7.89
C LEU A 119 -2.32 1.60 6.59
N LEU A 120 -1.82 0.73 5.71
CA LEU A 120 -2.50 0.38 4.46
C LEU A 120 -3.89 -0.20 4.73
N LYS A 121 -4.02 -1.11 5.69
CA LYS A 121 -5.31 -1.68 6.08
C LYS A 121 -6.26 -0.63 6.67
N ARG A 122 -5.76 0.30 7.48
CA ARG A 122 -6.56 1.42 8.01
C ARG A 122 -7.05 2.31 6.88
N LEU A 123 -6.21 2.58 5.88
CA LEU A 123 -6.56 3.39 4.73
C LEU A 123 -7.65 2.71 3.87
N GLU A 124 -7.52 1.41 3.60
CA GLU A 124 -8.56 0.61 2.93
C GLU A 124 -9.87 0.61 3.72
N TRP A 125 -9.79 0.38 5.02
CA TRP A 125 -10.96 0.40 5.89
C TRP A 125 -11.64 1.77 5.90
N ALA A 126 -10.88 2.85 6.07
CA ALA A 126 -11.41 4.22 6.05
C ALA A 126 -12.12 4.52 4.73
N THR A 127 -11.50 4.17 3.60
CA THR A 127 -12.09 4.37 2.27
C THR A 127 -13.38 3.57 2.08
N SER A 128 -13.43 2.35 2.59
CA SER A 128 -14.64 1.50 2.52
C SER A 128 -15.82 2.04 3.34
N ARG A 129 -15.56 2.94 4.29
CA ARG A 129 -16.57 3.56 5.17
C ARG A 129 -17.10 4.88 4.63
N ILE A 130 -16.50 5.43 3.60
CA ILE A 130 -17.01 6.64 2.97
C ILE A 130 -18.38 6.35 2.35
N ASP A 131 -19.39 7.05 2.83
CA ASP A 131 -20.75 6.95 2.31
C ASP A 131 -20.87 7.76 1.01
N ALA A 132 -20.80 7.07 -0.12
CA ALA A 132 -20.87 7.68 -1.44
C ALA A 132 -22.19 8.42 -1.68
N ALA A 133 -23.28 8.04 -1.04
CA ALA A 133 -24.57 8.72 -1.18
C ALA A 133 -24.58 10.10 -0.49
N ARG A 134 -23.88 10.21 0.64
CA ARG A 134 -23.75 11.48 1.39
C ARG A 134 -22.61 12.37 0.86
N MET A 135 -21.56 11.74 0.34
CA MET A 135 -20.34 12.42 -0.09
C MET A 135 -20.31 12.69 -1.61
N GLY A 136 -21.37 12.33 -2.35
CA GLY A 136 -21.38 12.41 -3.82
C GLY A 136 -20.99 13.77 -4.39
N ASP A 137 -21.55 14.84 -3.82
CA ASP A 137 -21.30 16.23 -4.25
C ASP A 137 -19.89 16.73 -3.87
N TRP A 138 -19.22 16.04 -2.94
CA TRP A 138 -17.87 16.36 -2.50
C TRP A 138 -16.79 15.58 -3.27
N ILE A 139 -17.18 14.64 -4.12
CA ILE A 139 -16.21 13.84 -4.89
C ILE A 139 -15.96 14.54 -6.23
N PRO A 140 -14.72 14.99 -6.51
CA PRO A 140 -14.38 15.62 -7.76
C PRO A 140 -14.73 14.74 -8.96
N ALA A 141 -15.22 15.33 -10.06
CA ALA A 141 -15.48 14.59 -11.31
C ALA A 141 -14.25 13.83 -11.82
N VAL A 142 -13.06 14.37 -11.55
CA VAL A 142 -11.77 13.73 -11.86
C VAL A 142 -11.34 12.67 -10.82
N GLY A 143 -12.17 12.45 -9.80
CA GLY A 143 -11.89 11.56 -8.68
C GLY A 143 -11.13 12.23 -7.53
N MET A 144 -11.32 11.66 -6.35
CA MET A 144 -10.61 12.04 -5.11
C MET A 144 -9.42 11.13 -4.85
N ASN A 145 -8.59 11.49 -3.90
CA ASN A 145 -7.62 10.58 -3.31
C ASN A 145 -7.49 10.87 -1.81
N ILE A 146 -7.03 9.88 -1.09
CA ILE A 146 -6.76 9.95 0.35
C ILE A 146 -5.34 9.45 0.58
N ALA A 147 -4.60 10.14 1.42
CA ALA A 147 -3.27 9.75 1.84
C ALA A 147 -3.16 9.75 3.36
N SER A 148 -2.32 8.87 3.88
CA SER A 148 -1.98 8.81 5.29
C SER A 148 -0.51 8.43 5.45
N CYS A 149 0.09 8.82 6.57
CA CYS A 149 1.50 8.61 6.81
C CYS A 149 1.77 7.88 8.14
N LEU A 150 2.99 7.40 8.27
CA LEU A 150 3.55 6.92 9.54
C LEU A 150 3.93 8.09 10.45
N ASP A 151 4.07 7.83 11.74
CA ASP A 151 4.43 8.86 12.73
C ASP A 151 5.79 9.52 12.44
N ASN A 152 6.72 8.78 11.90
CA ASN A 152 8.07 9.22 11.55
C ASN A 152 8.20 9.69 10.08
N ALA A 153 7.09 9.94 9.39
CA ALA A 153 7.11 10.33 7.98
C ALA A 153 7.82 11.68 7.80
N ASN A 154 8.82 11.68 6.91
CA ASN A 154 9.64 12.83 6.58
C ASN A 154 9.81 13.04 5.06
N ASP A 155 9.33 12.10 4.26
CA ASP A 155 9.39 12.14 2.80
C ASP A 155 8.16 11.50 2.15
N ASN A 156 8.06 11.64 0.83
CA ASN A 156 6.93 11.12 0.06
C ASN A 156 6.82 9.59 0.09
N THR A 157 7.91 8.88 0.36
CA THR A 157 7.93 7.41 0.39
C THR A 157 7.32 6.87 1.68
N SER A 158 7.23 7.71 2.72
CA SER A 158 6.62 7.39 4.01
C SER A 158 5.11 7.67 4.06
N VAL A 159 4.53 8.08 2.92
CA VAL A 159 3.10 8.39 2.78
C VAL A 159 2.43 7.39 1.85
N ALA A 160 1.38 6.76 2.34
CA ALA A 160 0.55 5.83 1.57
C ALA A 160 -0.67 6.53 0.98
N SER A 161 -1.02 6.19 -0.25
CA SER A 161 -2.21 6.68 -0.95
C SER A 161 -2.65 5.66 -2.01
N TYR A 162 -3.80 5.89 -2.64
CA TYR A 162 -4.21 5.06 -3.78
C TYR A 162 -3.46 5.45 -5.04
N PRO A 163 -2.88 4.47 -5.78
CA PRO A 163 -2.39 4.69 -7.13
C PRO A 163 -3.54 5.15 -8.04
N GLY A 164 -3.36 6.26 -8.71
CA GLY A 164 -4.43 6.89 -9.47
C GLY A 164 -5.42 7.65 -8.60
N ARG A 165 -6.71 7.47 -8.84
CA ARG A 165 -7.77 8.19 -8.13
C ARG A 165 -8.91 7.25 -7.74
N ILE A 166 -9.66 7.66 -6.72
CA ILE A 166 -10.89 7.03 -6.28
C ILE A 166 -12.03 7.79 -6.96
N SER A 167 -12.79 7.12 -7.81
CA SER A 167 -13.88 7.72 -8.60
C SER A 167 -15.24 7.26 -8.11
N LEU A 168 -16.25 8.09 -8.29
CA LEU A 168 -17.64 7.73 -8.04
C LEU A 168 -18.25 7.16 -9.33
N VAL A 169 -18.57 5.87 -9.32
CA VAL A 169 -19.17 5.17 -10.47
C VAL A 169 -20.44 4.47 -10.02
N ASN A 170 -21.58 4.86 -10.61
CA ASN A 170 -22.90 4.30 -10.27
C ASN A 170 -23.20 4.34 -8.75
N GLY A 171 -22.89 5.45 -8.09
CA GLY A 171 -23.12 5.65 -6.66
C GLY A 171 -22.19 4.85 -5.75
N ARG A 172 -21.09 4.32 -6.27
CA ARG A 172 -20.09 3.57 -5.49
C ARG A 172 -18.70 4.10 -5.76
N LEU A 173 -17.87 4.12 -4.71
CA LEU A 173 -16.46 4.41 -4.86
C LEU A 173 -15.74 3.25 -5.55
N ARG A 174 -14.89 3.59 -6.52
CA ARG A 174 -14.07 2.65 -7.27
C ARG A 174 -12.63 3.15 -7.32
N HIS A 175 -11.72 2.27 -7.06
CA HIS A 175 -10.28 2.45 -7.26
C HIS A 175 -9.74 1.27 -8.05
N HIS A 176 -8.66 1.46 -8.80
CA HIS A 176 -8.08 0.44 -9.66
C HIS A 176 -7.12 -0.47 -8.91
N GLU A 177 -6.41 0.08 -7.92
CA GLU A 177 -5.38 -0.61 -7.17
C GLU A 177 -5.58 -0.38 -5.67
N THR A 178 -5.00 -1.25 -4.85
CA THR A 178 -4.92 -1.08 -3.40
C THR A 178 -3.95 0.06 -3.05
N PRO A 179 -4.09 0.70 -1.88
CA PRO A 179 -3.19 1.75 -1.46
C PRO A 179 -1.76 1.24 -1.32
N SER A 180 -0.81 2.08 -1.66
CA SER A 180 0.62 1.81 -1.52
C SER A 180 1.41 3.06 -1.19
N PHE A 181 2.57 2.88 -0.58
CA PHE A 181 3.48 3.98 -0.26
C PHE A 181 4.07 4.63 -1.52
N GLY A 182 4.28 5.94 -1.48
CA GLY A 182 4.87 6.70 -2.59
C GLY A 182 3.96 6.90 -3.81
N SER A 183 2.67 6.53 -3.72
CA SER A 183 1.75 6.53 -4.87
C SER A 183 1.29 7.91 -5.31
N SER A 184 1.33 8.92 -4.45
CA SER A 184 0.93 10.29 -4.78
C SER A 184 1.93 11.30 -4.23
N THR A 185 2.81 11.78 -5.10
CA THR A 185 3.81 12.81 -4.75
C THR A 185 3.14 14.12 -4.29
N HIS A 186 2.02 14.48 -4.93
CA HIS A 186 1.32 15.73 -4.62
C HIS A 186 0.71 15.71 -3.21
N LEU A 187 -0.13 14.70 -2.88
CA LEU A 187 -0.74 14.62 -1.55
C LEU A 187 0.30 14.36 -0.46
N ALA A 188 1.33 13.57 -0.77
CA ALA A 188 2.42 13.33 0.16
C ALA A 188 3.16 14.63 0.50
N GLY A 189 3.54 15.42 -0.50
CA GLY A 189 4.20 16.71 -0.27
C GLY A 189 3.36 17.67 0.56
N LEU A 190 2.04 17.73 0.32
CA LEU A 190 1.14 18.58 1.12
C LEU A 190 1.04 18.08 2.57
N LEU A 191 0.90 16.77 2.77
CA LEU A 191 0.79 16.18 4.11
C LEU A 191 2.08 16.39 4.92
N ILE A 192 3.25 16.17 4.31
CA ILE A 192 4.54 16.38 4.99
C ILE A 192 4.67 17.84 5.43
N ARG A 193 4.34 18.79 4.56
CA ARG A 193 4.36 20.20 4.91
C ARG A 193 3.38 20.59 6.01
N ALA A 194 2.15 20.04 5.98
CA ALA A 194 1.19 20.26 7.07
C ALA A 194 1.72 19.70 8.40
N ARG A 195 2.48 18.63 8.39
CA ARG A 195 3.10 18.04 9.58
C ARG A 195 4.27 18.84 10.11
N GLU A 196 4.95 19.63 9.29
CA GLU A 196 5.98 20.58 9.77
C GLU A 196 5.38 21.59 10.75
N ALA A 197 4.15 22.08 10.49
CA ALA A 197 3.42 22.98 11.37
C ALA A 197 2.70 22.25 12.52
N ASP A 198 2.17 21.05 12.24
CA ASP A 198 1.41 20.25 13.22
C ASP A 198 1.63 18.76 12.99
N SER A 199 2.52 18.15 13.76
CA SER A 199 2.88 16.71 13.65
C SER A 199 1.70 15.77 13.89
N SER A 200 0.59 16.25 14.45
CA SER A 200 -0.63 15.44 14.64
C SER A 200 -1.41 15.18 13.35
N LYS A 201 -1.08 15.87 12.26
CA LYS A 201 -1.71 15.68 10.95
C LYS A 201 -1.21 14.39 10.31
N MET A 202 -2.03 13.34 10.33
CA MET A 202 -1.67 11.99 9.89
C MET A 202 -2.32 11.58 8.57
N ALA A 203 -3.24 12.39 8.05
CA ALA A 203 -3.94 12.10 6.81
C ALA A 203 -4.34 13.37 6.07
N ILE A 204 -4.50 13.23 4.76
CA ILE A 204 -5.00 14.29 3.87
C ILE A 204 -5.97 13.68 2.87
N LEU A 205 -6.99 14.44 2.52
CA LEU A 205 -8.03 14.05 1.57
C LEU A 205 -8.29 15.24 0.64
N ASN A 206 -8.37 15.00 -0.66
CA ASN A 206 -8.81 16.02 -1.60
C ASN A 206 -10.27 15.80 -1.98
N LEU A 207 -11.06 16.86 -1.85
CA LEU A 207 -12.49 16.89 -2.15
C LEU A 207 -12.81 18.01 -3.13
N ALA A 208 -13.96 17.93 -3.78
CA ALA A 208 -14.57 19.07 -4.46
C ALA A 208 -15.32 19.92 -3.44
N ALA A 209 -15.35 21.22 -3.63
CA ALA A 209 -16.31 22.03 -2.92
C ALA A 209 -17.74 21.74 -3.43
N PRO A 210 -18.75 21.71 -2.56
CA PRO A 210 -20.13 21.52 -3.00
C PRO A 210 -20.56 22.68 -3.90
N THR A 211 -21.30 22.37 -4.95
CA THR A 211 -21.76 23.38 -5.95
C THR A 211 -23.28 23.44 -6.02
N ASN A 212 -23.79 24.62 -6.33
CA ASN A 212 -25.18 24.86 -6.66
C ASN A 212 -25.29 25.54 -8.04
N LYS A 213 -26.48 25.96 -8.45
CA LYS A 213 -26.70 26.61 -9.74
C LYS A 213 -25.89 27.92 -9.96
N GLY A 214 -25.36 28.51 -8.91
CA GLY A 214 -24.56 29.74 -8.94
C GLY A 214 -23.06 29.53 -8.81
N GLY A 215 -22.59 28.29 -8.77
CA GLY A 215 -21.18 27.95 -8.50
C GLY A 215 -20.98 27.25 -7.16
N VAL A 216 -19.90 27.52 -6.47
CA VAL A 216 -19.63 26.93 -5.15
C VAL A 216 -20.69 27.32 -4.14
N ASP A 217 -21.23 26.35 -3.43
CA ASP A 217 -22.13 26.56 -2.32
C ASP A 217 -21.37 26.95 -1.05
N SER A 218 -21.02 28.23 -0.96
CA SER A 218 -20.25 28.76 0.17
C SER A 218 -20.96 28.58 1.51
N HIS A 219 -22.29 28.47 1.54
CA HIS A 219 -23.01 28.26 2.77
C HIS A 219 -22.79 26.85 3.30
N VAL A 220 -22.95 25.81 2.44
CA VAL A 220 -22.69 24.43 2.81
C VAL A 220 -21.21 24.24 3.19
N LEU A 221 -20.31 24.82 2.42
CA LEU A 221 -18.89 24.73 2.68
C LEU A 221 -18.52 25.33 4.04
N ASN A 222 -18.91 26.58 4.31
CA ASN A 222 -18.59 27.26 5.56
C ASN A 222 -19.24 26.60 6.78
N SER A 223 -20.51 26.17 6.66
CA SER A 223 -21.18 25.46 7.78
C SER A 223 -20.49 24.13 8.09
N THR A 224 -19.99 23.43 7.09
CA THR A 224 -19.22 22.18 7.32
C THR A 224 -17.89 22.47 8.02
N ILE A 225 -17.16 23.50 7.60
CA ILE A 225 -15.88 23.89 8.22
C ILE A 225 -16.10 24.30 9.68
N GLU A 226 -17.14 25.10 9.94
CA GLU A 226 -17.51 25.52 11.31
C GLU A 226 -17.93 24.32 12.18
N GLU A 227 -18.77 23.42 11.66
CA GLU A 227 -19.20 22.21 12.36
C GLU A 227 -18.03 21.31 12.73
N MET A 228 -17.04 21.19 11.83
CA MET A 228 -15.83 20.42 12.06
C MET A 228 -14.80 21.12 12.94
N GLY A 229 -14.97 22.44 13.17
CA GLY A 229 -14.01 23.23 13.94
C GLY A 229 -12.65 23.36 13.24
N TRP A 230 -12.63 23.35 11.91
CA TRP A 230 -11.39 23.39 11.13
C TRP A 230 -10.83 24.79 10.95
N GLU A 231 -9.53 24.93 11.11
CA GLU A 231 -8.80 26.12 10.69
C GLU A 231 -8.66 26.11 9.15
N MET A 232 -9.16 27.15 8.49
CA MET A 232 -9.24 27.25 7.05
C MET A 232 -8.23 28.25 6.49
N MET A 233 -7.61 27.90 5.37
CA MET A 233 -6.79 28.79 4.54
C MET A 233 -7.34 28.79 3.11
N GLN A 234 -7.33 29.97 2.46
CA GLN A 234 -7.57 30.09 1.03
C GLN A 234 -6.26 30.22 0.28
N ALA A 235 -6.10 29.44 -0.78
CA ALA A 235 -4.94 29.49 -1.65
C ALA A 235 -5.34 30.03 -3.03
N PRO A 236 -4.55 30.92 -3.64
CA PRO A 236 -4.79 31.39 -5.01
C PRO A 236 -4.78 30.22 -6.00
N LYS A 237 -5.45 30.41 -7.13
CA LYS A 237 -5.57 29.42 -8.21
C LYS A 237 -4.22 28.76 -8.56
N GLY A 238 -4.14 27.46 -8.39
CA GLY A 238 -2.97 26.66 -8.72
C GLY A 238 -1.74 26.89 -7.83
N ALA A 239 -1.88 27.67 -6.75
CA ALA A 239 -0.81 27.98 -5.80
C ALA A 239 -1.05 27.30 -4.44
N LEU A 240 -1.46 26.04 -4.46
CA LEU A 240 -1.65 25.24 -3.25
C LEU A 240 -0.28 24.97 -2.61
N VAL A 241 0.18 25.90 -1.79
CA VAL A 241 1.44 25.82 -1.04
C VAL A 241 1.11 25.91 0.44
N ILE A 242 1.50 24.88 1.18
CA ILE A 242 1.55 24.91 2.64
C ILE A 242 2.96 25.36 3.01
N ASP A 243 3.09 26.44 3.77
CA ASP A 243 4.39 27.03 4.15
C ASP A 243 5.15 26.23 5.23
N GLY A 244 4.50 25.27 5.88
CA GLY A 244 5.07 24.47 6.96
C GLY A 244 5.11 25.20 8.32
N GLU A 245 4.64 26.43 8.41
CA GLU A 245 4.55 27.22 9.64
C GLU A 245 3.10 27.44 10.07
N THR A 246 2.20 27.54 9.10
CA THR A 246 0.78 27.83 9.35
C THR A 246 0.01 26.54 9.64
N ARG A 247 -0.62 26.51 10.79
CA ARG A 247 -1.54 25.44 11.15
C ARG A 247 -2.79 25.52 10.29
N VAL A 248 -3.16 24.42 9.64
CA VAL A 248 -4.31 24.37 8.75
C VAL A 248 -4.97 23.00 8.77
N ASP A 249 -6.29 22.98 8.75
CA ASP A 249 -7.11 21.75 8.66
C ASP A 249 -7.78 21.62 7.30
N CYS A 250 -8.12 22.76 6.69
CA CYS A 250 -8.78 22.83 5.39
C CYS A 250 -8.12 23.89 4.51
N ILE A 251 -7.81 23.54 3.27
CA ILE A 251 -7.30 24.48 2.27
C ILE A 251 -8.25 24.49 1.09
N ILE A 252 -8.70 25.68 0.71
CA ILE A 252 -9.54 25.90 -0.45
C ILE A 252 -8.70 26.47 -1.57
N ASP A 253 -8.52 25.72 -2.66
CA ASP A 253 -7.89 26.19 -3.89
C ASP A 253 -8.93 26.93 -4.73
N GLU A 254 -8.79 28.25 -4.85
CA GLU A 254 -9.68 29.08 -5.67
C GLU A 254 -9.69 28.70 -7.16
N GLY A 255 -8.70 27.95 -7.63
CA GLY A 255 -8.64 27.43 -8.97
C GLY A 255 -9.44 26.17 -9.21
N ALA A 256 -9.89 25.50 -8.15
CA ALA A 256 -10.72 24.31 -8.24
C ALA A 256 -12.19 24.63 -8.61
N PHE A 257 -12.54 25.92 -8.72
CA PHE A 257 -13.90 26.42 -8.94
C PHE A 257 -14.15 26.89 -10.37
N GLY A 258 -13.25 26.61 -11.30
CA GLY A 258 -13.38 27.03 -12.70
C GLY A 258 -13.82 25.96 -13.66
#